data_117ec5c5d5157bb1d449957e3d172573
#
_entry.id   117ec5c5d5157bb1d449957e3d172573
#
_cell.length_a   1.000
_cell.length_b   1.000
_cell.length_c   1.000
_cell.angle_alpha   90.00
_cell.angle_beta   90.00
_cell.angle_gamma   90.00
#
_symmetry.space_group_name_H-M   'P 1'
#
loop_
_entity.id
_entity.type
_entity.pdbx_description
1 polymer ?
#
loop_
_entity_poly.entity_id
_entity_poly.type
_entity_poly.pdbx_seq_one_letter_code
_entity_poly.pdbx_strand_id
1 'polypeptide(L)'
;LSSEYYKTSGYQAASFSKQLSDNFNKSIGLSLNIPIFNRLATRNSIRQAKLQQSEQALQLDETKKTLYKEIQQAYYNAVNAQAKYESALAARKAAESNFNMMTGKFENGRANATELEEAKTKRANAITSTLQAKYEYILRMKIIEFYEGNKLG
;
A
#
# COMPACT_ATOMS: atom_id res chain seq x y z
N LEU A 1 -47.71 -7.73 89.52
CA LEU A 1 -46.94 -7.34 88.31
C LEU A 1 -45.95 -8.46 88.02
N SER A 2 -46.34 -9.38 87.13
CA SER A 2 -45.54 -10.51 86.71
C SER A 2 -44.61 -10.05 85.57
N SER A 3 -43.33 -10.15 85.77
CA SER A 3 -42.36 -9.97 84.74
C SER A 3 -42.10 -11.30 84.02
N GLU A 4 -42.64 -11.44 82.86
CA GLU A 4 -42.32 -12.57 81.95
C GLU A 4 -40.92 -12.37 81.40
N TYR A 5 -39.99 -13.22 81.80
CA TYR A 5 -38.71 -13.34 81.12
C TYR A 5 -38.83 -14.10 79.86
N TYR A 6 -38.75 -13.42 78.75
CA TYR A 6 -38.55 -14.06 77.48
C TYR A 6 -37.14 -14.64 77.36
N LYS A 7 -37.07 -15.94 77.40
CA LYS A 7 -35.81 -16.67 77.22
C LYS A 7 -35.49 -16.65 75.71
N THR A 8 -34.68 -15.71 75.26
CA THR A 8 -34.16 -15.67 73.93
C THR A 8 -33.29 -16.89 73.69
N SER A 9 -33.75 -17.87 72.95
CA SER A 9 -32.98 -19.02 72.52
C SER A 9 -31.80 -18.50 71.68
N GLY A 10 -30.61 -18.50 72.27
CA GLY A 10 -29.40 -18.06 71.61
C GLY A 10 -29.05 -19.00 70.45
N TYR A 11 -29.20 -18.51 69.22
CA TYR A 11 -28.59 -19.16 68.12
C TYR A 11 -27.07 -19.16 68.33
N GLN A 12 -26.52 -20.31 68.73
CA GLN A 12 -25.08 -20.47 68.68
C GLN A 12 -24.64 -20.47 67.22
N ALA A 13 -24.00 -19.40 66.78
CA ALA A 13 -23.42 -19.35 65.51
C ALA A 13 -22.43 -20.52 65.34
N ALA A 14 -22.69 -21.36 64.33
CA ALA A 14 -21.81 -22.48 64.03
C ALA A 14 -20.39 -21.95 63.78
N SER A 15 -19.39 -22.68 64.29
CA SER A 15 -17.98 -22.29 64.06
C SER A 15 -17.70 -22.03 62.59
N PHE A 16 -16.89 -21.03 62.30
CA PHE A 16 -16.54 -20.63 60.92
C PHE A 16 -16.09 -21.82 60.07
N SER A 17 -15.30 -22.74 60.65
CA SER A 17 -14.88 -23.96 59.96
C SER A 17 -16.04 -24.87 59.58
N LYS A 18 -17.11 -24.95 60.40
CA LYS A 18 -18.31 -25.72 60.11
C LYS A 18 -19.16 -25.04 59.02
N GLN A 19 -19.30 -23.72 59.05
CA GLN A 19 -19.98 -22.97 58.02
C GLN A 19 -19.25 -23.09 56.65
N LEU A 20 -17.91 -23.13 56.67
CA LEU A 20 -17.12 -23.32 55.45
C LEU A 20 -17.25 -24.72 54.90
N SER A 21 -17.29 -25.76 55.72
CA SER A 21 -17.47 -27.16 55.31
C SER A 21 -18.87 -27.44 54.79
N ASP A 22 -19.89 -26.85 55.42
CA ASP A 22 -21.30 -27.08 55.05
C ASP A 22 -21.69 -26.31 53.77
N ASN A 23 -20.98 -25.24 53.45
CA ASN A 23 -21.23 -24.44 52.25
C ASN A 23 -20.22 -24.72 51.12
N PHE A 24 -19.28 -25.65 51.29
CA PHE A 24 -18.28 -25.98 50.29
C PHE A 24 -18.82 -26.99 49.29
N ASN A 25 -19.46 -26.49 48.22
CA ASN A 25 -19.95 -27.31 47.13
C ASN A 25 -18.93 -27.35 45.99
N LYS A 26 -18.42 -28.52 45.68
CA LYS A 26 -17.65 -28.79 44.46
C LYS A 26 -18.54 -29.51 43.47
N SER A 27 -18.82 -28.87 42.34
CA SER A 27 -19.54 -29.53 41.26
C SER A 27 -18.62 -29.62 40.01
N ILE A 28 -18.47 -30.82 39.49
CA ILE A 28 -17.82 -31.07 38.18
C ILE A 28 -18.95 -31.45 37.24
N GLY A 29 -19.23 -30.58 36.23
CA GLY A 29 -20.23 -30.83 35.19
C GLY A 29 -19.57 -31.05 33.86
N LEU A 30 -19.86 -32.15 33.19
CA LEU A 30 -19.55 -32.40 31.78
C LEU A 30 -20.84 -32.22 30.97
N SER A 31 -20.88 -31.19 30.11
CA SER A 31 -22.04 -30.99 29.23
C SER A 31 -21.67 -31.31 27.80
N LEU A 32 -22.36 -32.23 27.17
CA LEU A 32 -22.25 -32.56 25.75
C LEU A 32 -23.51 -32.07 25.04
N ASN A 33 -23.35 -31.05 24.17
CA ASN A 33 -24.46 -30.54 23.36
C ASN A 33 -24.32 -31.04 21.94
N ILE A 34 -25.15 -31.98 21.51
CA ILE A 34 -25.19 -32.52 20.18
C ILE A 34 -26.41 -31.96 19.44
N PRO A 35 -26.23 -30.95 18.54
CA PRO A 35 -27.37 -30.45 17.77
C PRO A 35 -27.77 -31.44 16.69
N ILE A 36 -28.86 -32.16 16.90
CA ILE A 36 -29.39 -33.15 15.96
C ILE A 36 -30.07 -32.48 14.75
N PHE A 37 -30.65 -31.31 14.96
CA PHE A 37 -31.33 -30.54 13.93
C PHE A 37 -30.93 -29.06 14.00
N ASN A 38 -30.20 -28.59 12.97
CA ASN A 38 -29.60 -27.24 12.90
C ASN A 38 -30.18 -26.42 11.75
N ARG A 39 -31.49 -26.63 11.39
CA ARG A 39 -32.15 -25.88 10.30
C ARG A 39 -31.26 -25.67 9.04
N LEU A 40 -30.45 -26.66 8.68
CA LEU A 40 -29.48 -26.58 7.58
C LEU A 40 -28.40 -25.51 7.72
N ALA A 41 -28.19 -24.90 8.91
CA ALA A 41 -27.24 -23.85 9.14
C ALA A 41 -25.80 -24.29 8.75
N THR A 42 -25.38 -25.48 9.17
CA THR A 42 -24.06 -26.05 8.79
C THR A 42 -23.92 -26.20 7.27
N ARG A 43 -24.96 -26.68 6.58
CA ARG A 43 -24.96 -26.84 5.12
C ARG A 43 -24.87 -25.48 4.41
N ASN A 44 -25.57 -24.48 4.92
CA ASN A 44 -25.51 -23.12 4.38
C ASN A 44 -24.15 -22.47 4.64
N SER A 45 -23.54 -22.68 5.81
CA SER A 45 -22.18 -22.20 6.10
C SER A 45 -21.14 -22.81 5.17
N ILE A 46 -21.26 -24.13 4.86
CA ILE A 46 -20.39 -24.79 3.89
C ILE A 46 -20.56 -24.19 2.48
N ARG A 47 -21.81 -23.94 2.06
CA ARG A 47 -22.08 -23.30 0.76
C ARG A 47 -21.52 -21.89 0.71
N GLN A 48 -21.69 -21.12 1.76
CA GLN A 48 -21.15 -19.77 1.87
C GLN A 48 -19.61 -19.77 1.81
N ALA A 49 -18.96 -20.69 2.54
CA ALA A 49 -17.51 -20.84 2.49
C ALA A 49 -17.00 -21.21 1.07
N LYS A 50 -17.74 -22.09 0.34
CA LYS A 50 -17.40 -22.40 -1.05
C LYS A 50 -17.56 -21.21 -1.99
N LEU A 51 -18.59 -20.39 -1.81
CA LEU A 51 -18.77 -19.15 -2.59
C LEU A 51 -17.67 -18.16 -2.29
N GLN A 52 -17.29 -17.96 -1.03
CA GLN A 52 -16.15 -17.11 -0.65
C GLN A 52 -14.85 -17.62 -1.24
N GLN A 53 -14.62 -18.93 -1.26
CA GLN A 53 -13.44 -19.52 -1.92
C GLN A 53 -13.42 -19.19 -3.41
N SER A 54 -14.55 -19.31 -4.10
CA SER A 54 -14.67 -18.95 -5.52
C SER A 54 -14.44 -17.46 -5.76
N GLU A 55 -14.99 -16.61 -4.91
CA GLU A 55 -14.81 -15.16 -4.95
C GLU A 55 -13.32 -14.78 -4.78
N GLN A 56 -12.63 -15.38 -3.79
CA GLN A 56 -11.19 -15.16 -3.59
C GLN A 56 -10.35 -15.63 -4.78
N ALA A 57 -10.74 -16.72 -5.43
CA ALA A 57 -10.06 -17.20 -6.64
C ALA A 57 -10.20 -16.21 -7.81
N LEU A 58 -11.39 -15.64 -8.01
CA LEU A 58 -11.63 -14.60 -9.02
C LEU A 58 -10.86 -13.31 -8.70
N GLN A 59 -10.84 -12.90 -7.43
CA GLN A 59 -10.10 -11.72 -7.00
C GLN A 59 -8.58 -11.88 -7.19
N LEU A 60 -8.06 -13.09 -6.96
CA LEU A 60 -6.66 -13.40 -7.26
C LEU A 60 -6.36 -13.28 -8.77
N ASP A 61 -7.26 -13.77 -9.63
CA ASP A 61 -7.10 -13.65 -11.09
C ASP A 61 -7.17 -12.19 -11.55
N GLU A 62 -8.09 -11.40 -11.00
CA GLU A 62 -8.17 -9.96 -11.24
C GLU A 62 -6.89 -9.23 -10.81
N THR A 63 -6.38 -9.55 -9.62
CA THR A 63 -5.13 -8.98 -9.12
C THR A 63 -3.95 -9.30 -10.04
N LYS A 64 -3.85 -10.55 -10.52
CA LYS A 64 -2.82 -10.94 -11.49
C LYS A 64 -2.91 -10.16 -12.80
N LYS A 65 -4.12 -9.98 -13.34
CA LYS A 65 -4.36 -9.20 -14.57
C LYS A 65 -4.01 -7.73 -14.38
N THR A 66 -4.35 -7.16 -13.22
CA THR A 66 -4.00 -5.78 -12.88
C THR A 66 -2.49 -5.60 -12.79
N LEU A 67 -1.80 -6.49 -12.08
CA LEU A 67 -0.34 -6.46 -11.98
C LEU A 67 0.33 -6.59 -13.37
N TYR A 68 -0.16 -7.50 -14.21
CA TYR A 68 0.36 -7.64 -15.58
C TYR A 68 0.20 -6.35 -16.38
N LYS A 69 -0.97 -5.71 -16.28
CA LYS A 69 -1.23 -4.41 -16.92
C LYS A 69 -0.28 -3.32 -16.40
N GLU A 70 -0.04 -3.28 -15.11
CA GLU A 70 0.87 -2.30 -14.49
C GLU A 70 2.32 -2.49 -14.97
N ILE A 71 2.79 -3.73 -15.07
CA ILE A 71 4.12 -4.05 -15.59
C ILE A 71 4.22 -3.63 -17.08
N GLN A 72 3.23 -3.95 -17.89
CA GLN A 72 3.21 -3.49 -19.29
C GLN A 72 3.24 -1.97 -19.39
N GLN A 73 2.45 -1.29 -18.57
CA GLN A 73 2.43 0.18 -18.55
C GLN A 73 3.79 0.75 -18.13
N ALA A 74 4.43 0.16 -17.11
CA ALA A 74 5.78 0.56 -16.68
C ALA A 74 6.80 0.39 -17.82
N TYR A 75 6.74 -0.72 -18.55
CA TYR A 75 7.61 -0.98 -19.69
C TYR A 75 7.44 0.08 -20.79
N TYR A 76 6.21 0.33 -21.23
CA TYR A 76 5.96 1.35 -22.27
C TYR A 76 6.32 2.76 -21.80
N ASN A 77 6.12 3.07 -20.53
CA ASN A 77 6.55 4.35 -19.96
C ASN A 77 8.08 4.50 -20.01
N ALA A 78 8.83 3.44 -19.78
CA ALA A 78 10.29 3.48 -19.89
C ALA A 78 10.77 3.63 -21.34
N VAL A 79 10.16 2.93 -22.29
CA VAL A 79 10.45 3.08 -23.71
C VAL A 79 10.17 4.52 -24.18
N ASN A 80 9.04 5.08 -23.78
CA ASN A 80 8.69 6.47 -24.10
C ASN A 80 9.66 7.48 -23.46
N ALA A 81 10.06 7.24 -22.20
CA ALA A 81 11.02 8.09 -21.51
C ALA A 81 12.42 8.04 -22.16
N GLN A 82 12.84 6.87 -22.67
CA GLN A 82 14.07 6.73 -23.45
C GLN A 82 14.01 7.55 -24.75
N ALA A 83 12.95 7.39 -25.54
CA ALA A 83 12.77 8.14 -26.78
C ALA A 83 12.72 9.66 -26.54
N LYS A 84 12.07 10.09 -25.45
CA LYS A 84 12.05 11.49 -25.03
C LYS A 84 13.46 12.00 -24.65
N TYR A 85 14.24 11.20 -23.96
CA TYR A 85 15.62 11.56 -23.59
C TYR A 85 16.51 11.67 -24.84
N GLU A 86 16.43 10.73 -25.77
CA GLU A 86 17.16 10.77 -27.05
C GLU A 86 16.80 12.02 -27.87
N SER A 87 15.50 12.33 -27.95
CA SER A 87 15.03 13.55 -28.63
C SER A 87 15.51 14.83 -27.94
N ALA A 88 15.54 14.86 -26.61
CA ALA A 88 16.06 16.00 -25.84
C ALA A 88 17.57 16.17 -26.03
N LEU A 89 18.34 15.08 -26.15
CA LEU A 89 19.76 15.12 -26.50
C LEU A 89 20.00 15.74 -27.87
N ALA A 90 19.23 15.34 -28.88
CA ALA A 90 19.31 15.90 -30.22
C ALA A 90 18.96 17.40 -30.23
N ALA A 91 17.89 17.79 -29.53
CA ALA A 91 17.49 19.19 -29.37
C ALA A 91 18.56 20.03 -28.67
N ARG A 92 19.18 19.50 -27.63
CA ARG A 92 20.29 20.15 -26.93
C ARG A 92 21.48 20.38 -27.87
N LYS A 93 21.86 19.36 -28.65
CA LYS A 93 22.96 19.48 -29.62
C LYS A 93 22.67 20.56 -30.67
N ALA A 94 21.44 20.62 -31.18
CA ALA A 94 21.00 21.65 -32.13
C ALA A 94 21.01 23.05 -31.50
N ALA A 95 20.53 23.20 -30.26
CA ALA A 95 20.53 24.47 -29.54
C ALA A 95 21.96 24.96 -29.23
N GLU A 96 22.87 24.04 -28.87
CA GLU A 96 24.30 24.34 -28.67
C GLU A 96 24.94 24.85 -29.98
N SER A 97 24.73 24.15 -31.09
CA SER A 97 25.22 24.55 -32.41
C SER A 97 24.71 25.93 -32.84
N ASN A 98 23.37 26.15 -32.60
CA ASN A 98 22.79 27.46 -32.90
C ASN A 98 23.36 28.58 -32.06
N PHE A 99 23.58 28.36 -30.74
CA PHE A 99 24.18 29.31 -29.86
C PHE A 99 25.63 29.68 -30.32
N ASN A 100 26.46 28.68 -30.66
CA ASN A 100 27.79 28.89 -31.15
C ASN A 100 27.80 29.68 -32.47
N MET A 101 26.86 29.39 -33.39
CA MET A 101 26.69 30.13 -34.65
C MET A 101 26.30 31.59 -34.39
N MET A 102 25.34 31.82 -33.48
CA MET A 102 24.89 33.17 -33.13
C MET A 102 25.94 33.98 -32.40
N THR A 103 26.77 33.35 -31.54
CA THR A 103 27.95 34.00 -30.93
C THR A 103 28.90 34.49 -31.99
N GLY A 104 29.29 33.65 -32.95
CA GLY A 104 30.18 34.04 -34.04
C GLY A 104 29.58 35.14 -34.97
N LYS A 105 28.25 35.13 -35.21
CA LYS A 105 27.60 36.23 -35.95
C LYS A 105 27.61 37.54 -35.17
N PHE A 106 27.37 37.48 -33.86
CA PHE A 106 27.38 38.67 -33.00
C PHE A 106 28.79 39.30 -32.93
N GLU A 107 29.82 38.49 -32.76
CA GLU A 107 31.23 38.93 -32.74
C GLU A 107 31.65 39.60 -34.06
N ASN A 108 31.04 39.18 -35.20
CA ASN A 108 31.26 39.76 -36.51
C ASN A 108 30.27 40.91 -36.84
N GLY A 109 29.48 41.38 -35.89
CA GLY A 109 28.49 42.46 -36.09
C GLY A 109 27.30 42.09 -37.00
N ARG A 110 27.04 40.77 -37.23
CA ARG A 110 25.99 40.23 -38.11
C ARG A 110 24.75 39.76 -37.36
N ALA A 111 24.72 39.83 -36.04
CA ALA A 111 23.58 39.55 -35.20
C ALA A 111 23.46 40.61 -34.12
N ASN A 112 22.26 40.84 -33.63
CA ASN A 112 22.04 41.78 -32.52
C ASN A 112 22.04 41.06 -31.15
N ALA A 113 22.09 41.84 -30.06
CA ALA A 113 22.15 41.31 -28.70
C ALA A 113 20.90 40.48 -28.34
N THR A 114 19.75 40.86 -28.86
CA THR A 114 18.46 40.12 -28.60
C THR A 114 18.53 38.72 -29.20
N GLU A 115 19.01 38.56 -30.42
CA GLU A 115 19.17 37.27 -31.09
C GLU A 115 20.15 36.36 -30.36
N LEU A 116 21.26 36.93 -29.83
CA LEU A 116 22.19 36.16 -29.01
C LEU A 116 21.59 35.71 -27.69
N GLU A 117 20.86 36.58 -26.98
CA GLU A 117 20.16 36.22 -25.74
C GLU A 117 19.02 35.19 -25.93
N GLU A 118 18.31 35.27 -27.06
CA GLU A 118 17.35 34.22 -27.44
C GLU A 118 18.04 32.86 -27.64
N ALA A 119 19.16 32.82 -28.36
CA ALA A 119 19.90 31.58 -28.60
C ALA A 119 20.47 31.02 -27.28
N LYS A 120 20.95 31.88 -26.39
CA LYS A 120 21.42 31.51 -25.04
C LYS A 120 20.26 30.92 -24.20
N THR A 121 19.11 31.55 -24.21
CA THR A 121 17.91 31.08 -23.51
C THR A 121 17.44 29.73 -24.04
N LYS A 122 17.39 29.54 -25.38
CA LYS A 122 17.04 28.25 -26.01
C LYS A 122 18.01 27.17 -25.63
N ARG A 123 19.34 27.45 -25.57
CA ARG A 123 20.36 26.52 -25.08
C ARG A 123 20.13 26.13 -23.63
N ALA A 124 19.91 27.11 -22.73
CA ALA A 124 19.65 26.86 -21.30
C ALA A 124 18.42 25.97 -21.11
N ASN A 125 17.32 26.28 -21.81
CA ASN A 125 16.10 25.48 -21.76
C ASN A 125 16.30 24.06 -22.27
N ALA A 126 17.08 23.87 -23.37
CA ALA A 126 17.39 22.56 -23.90
C ALA A 126 18.25 21.73 -22.94
N ILE A 127 19.19 22.34 -22.22
CA ILE A 127 19.98 21.66 -21.18
C ILE A 127 19.06 21.20 -20.05
N THR A 128 18.19 22.07 -19.54
CA THR A 128 17.24 21.76 -18.47
C THR A 128 16.31 20.62 -18.88
N SER A 129 15.72 20.70 -20.08
CA SER A 129 14.84 19.66 -20.62
C SER A 129 15.55 18.32 -20.77
N THR A 130 16.82 18.31 -21.18
CA THR A 130 17.62 17.09 -21.28
C THR A 130 17.88 16.46 -19.92
N LEU A 131 18.18 17.27 -18.88
CA LEU A 131 18.36 16.77 -17.53
C LEU A 131 17.06 16.18 -16.98
N GLN A 132 15.95 16.86 -17.16
CA GLN A 132 14.63 16.35 -16.73
C GLN A 132 14.30 15.01 -17.42
N ALA A 133 14.48 14.93 -18.75
CA ALA A 133 14.22 13.71 -19.51
C ALA A 133 15.16 12.56 -19.07
N LYS A 134 16.44 12.86 -18.76
CA LYS A 134 17.41 11.88 -18.25
C LYS A 134 16.95 11.27 -16.91
N TYR A 135 16.58 12.12 -15.97
CA TYR A 135 16.15 11.63 -14.65
C TYR A 135 14.79 10.93 -14.71
N GLU A 136 13.89 11.37 -15.58
CA GLU A 136 12.64 10.66 -15.84
C GLU A 136 12.93 9.25 -16.41
N TYR A 137 13.82 9.11 -17.38
CA TYR A 137 14.22 7.81 -17.91
C TYR A 137 14.84 6.91 -16.84
N ILE A 138 15.76 7.42 -16.02
CA ILE A 138 16.38 6.66 -14.92
C ILE A 138 15.30 6.18 -13.93
N LEU A 139 14.37 7.04 -13.56
CA LEU A 139 13.27 6.67 -12.66
C LEU A 139 12.42 5.53 -13.25
N ARG A 140 12.05 5.63 -14.54
CA ARG A 140 11.23 4.59 -15.19
C ARG A 140 11.98 3.25 -15.29
N MET A 141 13.29 3.29 -15.55
CA MET A 141 14.11 2.08 -15.53
C MET A 141 14.19 1.44 -14.15
N LYS A 142 14.33 2.24 -13.10
CA LYS A 142 14.34 1.73 -11.72
C LYS A 142 12.99 1.10 -11.31
N ILE A 143 11.87 1.60 -11.82
CA ILE A 143 10.56 0.98 -11.60
C ILE A 143 10.51 -0.42 -12.27
N ILE A 144 11.08 -0.60 -13.45
CA ILE A 144 11.15 -1.92 -14.10
C ILE A 144 12.03 -2.86 -13.29
N GLU A 145 13.23 -2.43 -12.88
CA GLU A 145 14.13 -3.22 -12.03
C GLU A 145 13.45 -3.68 -10.73
N PHE A 146 12.59 -2.82 -10.15
CA PHE A 146 11.79 -3.18 -8.97
C PHE A 146 10.80 -4.31 -9.29
N TYR A 147 10.09 -4.26 -10.42
CA TYR A 147 9.18 -5.34 -10.83
C TYR A 147 9.91 -6.64 -11.16
N GLU A 148 11.18 -6.59 -11.56
CA GLU A 148 12.05 -7.77 -11.75
C GLU A 148 12.53 -8.38 -10.43
N GLY A 149 12.22 -7.76 -9.27
CA GLY A 149 12.63 -8.22 -7.95
C GLY A 149 14.03 -7.78 -7.53
N ASN A 150 14.66 -6.88 -8.28
CA ASN A 150 15.95 -6.30 -7.92
C ASN A 150 15.78 -5.27 -6.79
N LYS A 151 16.68 -5.31 -5.80
CA LYS A 151 16.68 -4.28 -4.75
C LYS A 151 17.04 -2.93 -5.37
N LEU A 152 16.24 -1.92 -5.04
CA LEU A 152 16.59 -0.53 -5.33
C LEU A 152 17.83 -0.18 -4.52
N GLY A 153 19.00 -0.18 -5.16
CA GLY A 153 20.26 0.22 -4.58
C GLY A 153 20.45 1.73 -4.66
#